data_2eb43895c69c2a92ed76b28b50967cce
#
_entry.id   2eb43895c69c2a92ed76b28b50967cce
#
_cell.length_a   1.000
_cell.length_b   1.000
_cell.length_c   1.000
_cell.angle_alpha   90.00
_cell.angle_beta   90.00
_cell.angle_gamma   90.00
#
_symmetry.space_group_name_H-M   'P 1'
#
loop_
_entity.id
_entity.type
_entity.pdbx_description
1 polymer ?
#
loop_
_entity_poly.entity_id
_entity_poly.type
_entity_poly.pdbx_seq_one_letter_code
_entity_poly.pdbx_strand_id
1 'polypeptide(L)'
;MNTKQYNTKTYVLTALFAALIFLVTAYVLHIPTPATGGYIHLGDAVLYLAASILPTPLAVAAGGIGEAMSDAMTGSVVYAIPTFLIKSAMVLCFASAGKKIITKRNIAAAIFAGVICVGGYYLTESILYHSFVSPLVEIPANLIQAGSSAVIYILAGNALDRANLKNRISLTEMRG
;
A
#
# COMPACT_ATOMS: atom_id res chain seq x y z
N MET A 1 -3.27 21.80 20.52
CA MET A 1 -3.06 20.58 19.73
C MET A 1 -1.57 20.47 19.48
N ASN A 2 -0.86 19.52 20.15
CA ASN A 2 0.56 19.31 19.87
C ASN A 2 0.66 18.61 18.49
N THR A 3 0.98 19.36 17.46
CA THR A 3 1.28 18.80 16.13
C THR A 3 2.62 18.09 16.22
N LYS A 4 2.59 16.75 16.06
CA LYS A 4 3.82 15.96 15.95
C LYS A 4 4.63 16.45 14.75
N GLN A 5 5.80 17.02 15.01
CA GLN A 5 6.73 17.43 13.96
C GLN A 5 7.69 16.27 13.66
N TYR A 6 7.80 15.91 12.39
CA TYR A 6 8.76 14.92 11.90
C TYR A 6 10.00 15.63 11.34
N ASN A 7 11.16 14.99 11.43
CA ASN A 7 12.38 15.55 10.87
C ASN A 7 12.37 15.49 9.32
N THR A 8 13.17 16.32 8.67
CA THR A 8 13.30 16.40 7.21
C THR A 8 13.56 15.04 6.57
N LYS A 9 14.37 14.19 7.21
CA LYS A 9 14.69 12.83 6.73
C LYS A 9 13.43 11.96 6.63
N THR A 10 12.49 12.08 7.57
CA THR A 10 11.23 11.33 7.54
C THR A 10 10.36 11.78 6.37
N TYR A 11 10.27 13.09 6.09
CA TYR A 11 9.51 13.60 4.94
C TYR A 11 10.14 13.18 3.62
N VAL A 12 11.47 13.25 3.48
CA VAL A 12 12.19 12.79 2.28
C VAL A 12 11.93 11.30 2.04
N LEU A 13 12.02 10.48 3.10
CA LEU A 13 11.75 9.05 2.98
C LEU A 13 10.29 8.77 2.60
N THR A 14 9.35 9.55 3.12
CA THR A 14 7.92 9.46 2.75
C THR A 14 7.72 9.74 1.26
N ALA A 15 8.35 10.80 0.75
CA ALA A 15 8.28 11.15 -0.67
C ALA A 15 8.92 10.07 -1.56
N LEU A 16 10.05 9.48 -1.13
CA LEU A 16 10.68 8.37 -1.83
C LEU A 16 9.78 7.13 -1.86
N PHE A 17 9.12 6.80 -0.75
CA PHE A 17 8.16 5.69 -0.74
C PHE A 17 6.95 5.98 -1.63
N ALA A 18 6.40 7.19 -1.60
CA ALA A 18 5.28 7.56 -2.48
C ALA A 18 5.66 7.41 -3.97
N ALA A 19 6.84 7.91 -4.35
CA ALA A 19 7.36 7.77 -5.71
C ALA A 19 7.60 6.30 -6.09
N LEU A 20 8.17 5.50 -5.18
CA LEU A 20 8.43 4.09 -5.44
C LEU A 20 7.13 3.28 -5.56
N ILE A 21 6.14 3.54 -4.68
CA ILE A 21 4.80 2.95 -4.78
C ILE A 21 4.20 3.28 -6.14
N PHE A 22 4.17 4.57 -6.52
CA PHE A 22 3.68 5.00 -7.82
C PHE A 22 4.38 4.27 -8.98
N LEU A 23 5.72 4.26 -9.01
CA LEU A 23 6.48 3.65 -10.10
C LEU A 23 6.25 2.14 -10.20
N VAL A 24 6.22 1.44 -9.06
CA VAL A 24 6.01 -0.02 -9.05
C VAL A 24 4.58 -0.34 -9.47
N THR A 25 3.59 0.42 -9.02
CA THR A 25 2.18 0.24 -9.38
C THR A 25 1.94 0.54 -10.86
N ALA A 26 2.49 1.65 -11.36
CA ALA A 26 2.23 2.08 -12.73
C ALA A 26 2.97 1.27 -13.79
N TYR A 27 4.18 0.76 -13.47
CA TYR A 27 5.10 0.27 -14.51
C TYR A 27 5.69 -1.11 -14.24
N VAL A 28 5.66 -1.63 -12.99
CA VAL A 28 6.24 -2.95 -12.67
C VAL A 28 5.13 -4.00 -12.56
N LEU A 29 5.10 -4.95 -13.52
CA LEU A 29 4.05 -5.97 -13.63
C LEU A 29 2.63 -5.36 -13.65
N HIS A 30 2.46 -4.27 -14.37
CA HIS A 30 1.17 -3.65 -14.62
C HIS A 30 0.40 -4.52 -15.65
N ILE A 31 -0.48 -5.39 -15.16
CA ILE A 31 -1.23 -6.35 -15.98
C ILE A 31 -2.69 -5.88 -16.02
N PRO A 32 -3.16 -5.34 -17.17
CA PRO A 32 -4.54 -4.89 -17.29
C PRO A 32 -5.56 -6.01 -17.07
N THR A 33 -6.67 -5.68 -16.44
CA THR A 33 -7.86 -6.55 -16.30
C THR A 33 -8.99 -5.99 -17.18
N PRO A 34 -9.11 -6.46 -18.44
CA PRO A 34 -9.99 -5.83 -19.43
C PRO A 34 -11.48 -5.84 -19.06
N ALA A 35 -11.88 -6.75 -18.17
CA ALA A 35 -13.28 -6.88 -17.75
C ALA A 35 -13.79 -5.67 -16.95
N THR A 36 -12.91 -4.97 -16.23
CA THR A 36 -13.28 -3.86 -15.34
C THR A 36 -12.49 -2.57 -15.63
N GLY A 37 -11.50 -2.63 -16.53
CA GLY A 37 -10.59 -1.51 -16.79
C GLY A 37 -9.64 -1.22 -15.62
N GLY A 38 -9.51 -2.15 -14.67
CA GLY A 38 -8.49 -2.15 -13.62
C GLY A 38 -7.21 -2.84 -14.08
N TYR A 39 -6.33 -3.17 -13.14
CA TYR A 39 -5.07 -3.87 -13.39
C TYR A 39 -4.50 -4.51 -12.13
N ILE A 40 -3.69 -5.56 -12.31
CA ILE A 40 -2.91 -6.21 -11.24
C ILE A 40 -1.51 -5.57 -11.21
N HIS A 41 -0.97 -5.34 -10.01
CA HIS A 41 0.34 -4.75 -9.80
C HIS A 41 1.01 -5.26 -8.51
N LEU A 42 2.29 -4.93 -8.31
CA LEU A 42 3.05 -5.27 -7.10
C LEU A 42 3.29 -4.10 -6.15
N GLY A 43 2.67 -2.94 -6.39
CA GLY A 43 2.79 -1.74 -5.56
C GLY A 43 2.45 -1.97 -4.09
N ASP A 44 1.48 -2.86 -3.80
CA ASP A 44 1.09 -3.20 -2.44
C ASP A 44 2.24 -3.78 -1.60
N ALA A 45 3.22 -4.44 -2.19
CA ALA A 45 4.40 -4.91 -1.46
C ALA A 45 5.21 -3.73 -0.90
N VAL A 46 5.38 -2.68 -1.71
CA VAL A 46 6.08 -1.44 -1.30
C VAL A 46 5.24 -0.65 -0.31
N LEU A 47 3.91 -0.61 -0.50
CA LEU A 47 2.96 -0.03 0.44
C LEU A 47 3.06 -0.66 1.82
N TYR A 48 3.13 -2.00 1.91
CA TYR A 48 3.28 -2.72 3.19
C TYR A 48 4.64 -2.42 3.86
N LEU A 49 5.72 -2.29 3.07
CA LEU A 49 7.02 -1.85 3.59
C LEU A 49 6.93 -0.43 4.15
N ALA A 50 6.34 0.52 3.39
CA ALA A 50 6.12 1.89 3.84
C ALA A 50 5.31 1.93 5.15
N ALA A 51 4.20 1.18 5.22
CA ALA A 51 3.34 1.08 6.38
C ALA A 51 4.03 0.49 7.62
N SER A 52 5.02 -0.39 7.42
CA SER A 52 5.81 -0.99 8.49
C SER A 52 7.00 -0.14 8.94
N ILE A 53 7.40 0.86 8.16
CA ILE A 53 8.60 1.68 8.39
C ILE A 53 8.22 3.11 8.81
N LEU A 54 7.34 3.77 8.06
CA LEU A 54 6.98 5.17 8.27
C LEU A 54 5.99 5.35 9.42
N PRO A 55 5.96 6.53 10.07
CA PRO A 55 4.84 6.92 10.93
C PRO A 55 3.52 6.81 10.18
N THR A 56 2.49 6.28 10.84
CA THR A 56 1.21 5.95 10.19
C THR A 56 0.60 7.07 9.32
N PRO A 57 0.54 8.35 9.76
CA PRO A 57 -0.03 9.40 8.90
C PRO A 57 0.77 9.62 7.60
N LEU A 58 2.09 9.49 7.67
CA LEU A 58 2.96 9.65 6.51
C LEU A 58 2.92 8.41 5.60
N ALA A 59 2.77 7.22 6.18
CA ALA A 59 2.55 5.99 5.41
C ALA A 59 1.22 6.03 4.64
N VAL A 60 0.15 6.54 5.28
CA VAL A 60 -1.16 6.76 4.63
C VAL A 60 -1.01 7.73 3.46
N ALA A 61 -0.31 8.85 3.66
CA ALA A 61 -0.07 9.81 2.59
C ALA A 61 0.74 9.19 1.44
N ALA A 62 1.84 8.49 1.75
CA ALA A 62 2.68 7.86 0.73
C ALA A 62 1.92 6.78 -0.06
N GLY A 63 1.21 5.89 0.64
CA GLY A 63 0.46 4.80 0.03
C GLY A 63 -0.75 5.29 -0.75
N GLY A 64 -1.60 6.10 -0.12
CA GLY A 64 -2.81 6.60 -0.74
C GLY A 64 -2.53 7.47 -1.96
N ILE A 65 -1.58 8.41 -1.86
CA ILE A 65 -1.22 9.29 -2.98
C ILE A 65 -0.50 8.51 -4.08
N GLY A 66 0.49 7.66 -3.73
CA GLY A 66 1.27 6.91 -4.72
C GLY A 66 0.40 6.01 -5.59
N GLU A 67 -0.52 5.25 -4.97
CA GLU A 67 -1.44 4.36 -5.71
C GLU A 67 -2.49 5.15 -6.51
N ALA A 68 -3.12 6.17 -5.91
CA ALA A 68 -4.12 6.99 -6.60
C ALA A 68 -3.53 7.76 -7.80
N MET A 69 -2.29 8.23 -7.69
CA MET A 69 -1.58 8.84 -8.83
C MET A 69 -1.32 7.83 -9.94
N SER A 70 -1.04 6.56 -9.61
CA SER A 70 -0.90 5.51 -10.61
C SER A 70 -2.18 5.37 -11.42
N ASP A 71 -3.34 5.26 -10.78
CA ASP A 71 -4.63 5.18 -11.46
C ASP A 71 -4.89 6.39 -12.35
N ALA A 72 -4.63 7.60 -11.82
CA ALA A 72 -4.84 8.84 -12.57
C ALA A 72 -3.96 8.94 -13.82
N MET A 73 -2.74 8.40 -13.78
CA MET A 73 -1.75 8.53 -14.87
C MET A 73 -1.75 7.34 -15.85
N THR A 74 -2.30 6.20 -15.46
CA THR A 74 -2.35 5.00 -16.32
C THR A 74 -3.71 4.77 -17.01
N GLY A 75 -4.62 5.73 -16.89
CA GLY A 75 -5.93 5.68 -17.58
C GLY A 75 -7.08 5.15 -16.73
N SER A 76 -6.84 4.75 -15.48
CA SER A 76 -7.84 4.23 -14.55
C SER A 76 -8.37 5.30 -13.59
N VAL A 77 -8.50 6.55 -14.06
CA VAL A 77 -8.80 7.74 -13.24
C VAL A 77 -10.04 7.59 -12.35
N VAL A 78 -11.02 6.81 -12.78
CA VAL A 78 -12.26 6.54 -12.02
C VAL A 78 -11.97 5.81 -10.69
N TYR A 79 -10.87 5.06 -10.63
CA TYR A 79 -10.43 4.35 -9.44
C TYR A 79 -9.59 5.20 -8.48
N ALA A 80 -9.07 6.36 -8.89
CA ALA A 80 -8.11 7.14 -8.08
C ALA A 80 -8.63 7.46 -6.66
N ILE A 81 -9.89 7.88 -6.52
CA ILE A 81 -10.49 8.17 -5.20
C ILE A 81 -10.75 6.88 -4.40
N PRO A 82 -11.42 5.85 -4.95
CA PRO A 82 -11.55 4.57 -4.27
C PRO A 82 -10.22 3.97 -3.84
N THR A 83 -9.23 3.97 -4.72
CA THR A 83 -7.88 3.47 -4.43
C THR A 83 -7.24 4.22 -3.28
N PHE A 84 -7.30 5.56 -3.28
CA PHE A 84 -6.79 6.34 -2.13
C PHE A 84 -7.39 5.87 -0.81
N LEU A 85 -8.70 5.67 -0.76
CA LEU A 85 -9.41 5.24 0.46
C LEU A 85 -9.05 3.80 0.85
N ILE A 86 -9.07 2.87 -0.10
CA ILE A 86 -8.74 1.45 0.13
C ILE A 86 -7.29 1.32 0.61
N LYS A 87 -6.33 1.94 -0.08
CA LYS A 87 -4.90 1.84 0.26
C LYS A 87 -4.59 2.53 1.59
N SER A 88 -5.26 3.63 1.89
CA SER A 88 -5.19 4.26 3.22
C SER A 88 -5.68 3.32 4.33
N ALA A 89 -6.82 2.65 4.13
CA ALA A 89 -7.34 1.67 5.07
C ALA A 89 -6.40 0.47 5.25
N MET A 90 -5.78 -0.02 4.17
CA MET A 90 -4.80 -1.10 4.22
C MET A 90 -3.59 -0.71 5.09
N VAL A 91 -3.06 0.51 4.93
CA VAL A 91 -1.93 1.03 5.73
C VAL A 91 -2.25 1.04 7.22
N LEU A 92 -3.48 1.38 7.61
CA LEU A 92 -3.89 1.44 9.02
C LEU A 92 -3.83 0.09 9.74
N CYS A 93 -3.78 -1.03 9.01
CA CYS A 93 -3.61 -2.36 9.60
C CYS A 93 -2.21 -2.56 10.21
N PHE A 94 -1.19 -1.86 9.71
CA PHE A 94 0.21 -2.09 10.06
C PHE A 94 0.67 -1.32 11.30
N ALA A 95 1.79 -1.78 11.88
CA ALA A 95 2.50 -1.08 12.96
C ALA A 95 3.94 -0.80 12.56
N SER A 96 4.34 0.47 12.70
CA SER A 96 5.70 0.93 12.44
C SER A 96 6.56 1.11 13.68
N ALA A 97 5.99 1.10 14.90
CA ALA A 97 6.69 1.46 16.14
C ALA A 97 7.78 0.45 16.59
N GLY A 98 7.77 -0.79 16.10
CA GLY A 98 8.75 -1.81 16.49
C GLY A 98 10.09 -1.66 15.79
N LYS A 99 11.13 -2.37 16.29
CA LYS A 99 12.48 -2.39 15.68
C LYS A 99 12.56 -3.22 14.39
N LYS A 100 11.59 -4.11 14.15
CA LYS A 100 11.52 -4.98 12.98
C LYS A 100 10.36 -4.60 12.07
N ILE A 101 10.57 -4.81 10.78
CA ILE A 101 9.55 -4.68 9.73
C ILE A 101 8.63 -5.90 9.79
N ILE A 102 9.21 -7.10 9.78
CA ILE A 102 8.47 -8.35 9.81
C ILE A 102 8.24 -8.79 11.26
N THR A 103 6.99 -8.72 11.66
CA THR A 103 6.50 -9.18 12.96
C THR A 103 5.24 -10.03 12.75
N LYS A 104 4.87 -10.88 13.70
CA LYS A 104 3.61 -11.65 13.63
C LYS A 104 2.41 -10.74 13.39
N ARG A 105 2.39 -9.54 14.04
CA ARG A 105 1.36 -8.55 13.85
C ARG A 105 1.32 -8.01 12.42
N ASN A 106 2.45 -7.66 11.83
CA ASN A 106 2.51 -7.11 10.48
C ASN A 106 2.26 -8.17 9.40
N ILE A 107 2.56 -9.46 9.66
CA ILE A 107 2.14 -10.55 8.79
C ILE A 107 0.61 -10.70 8.80
N ALA A 108 -0.01 -10.67 9.98
CA ALA A 108 -1.47 -10.67 10.08
C ALA A 108 -2.07 -9.42 9.42
N ALA A 109 -1.44 -8.25 9.58
CA ALA A 109 -1.85 -7.01 8.93
C ALA A 109 -1.84 -7.14 7.39
N ALA A 110 -0.86 -7.81 6.79
CA ALA A 110 -0.82 -8.04 5.35
C ALA A 110 -2.00 -8.90 4.86
N ILE A 111 -2.42 -9.90 5.66
CA ILE A 111 -3.61 -10.71 5.35
C ILE A 111 -4.88 -9.84 5.41
N PHE A 112 -5.06 -9.07 6.49
CA PHE A 112 -6.21 -8.17 6.62
C PHE A 112 -6.23 -7.08 5.54
N ALA A 113 -5.07 -6.53 5.20
CA ALA A 113 -4.95 -5.57 4.09
C ALA A 113 -5.37 -6.22 2.75
N GLY A 114 -5.01 -7.47 2.51
CA GLY A 114 -5.48 -8.22 1.34
C GLY A 114 -7.01 -8.36 1.31
N VAL A 115 -7.64 -8.65 2.44
CA VAL A 115 -9.12 -8.70 2.55
C VAL A 115 -9.74 -7.33 2.27
N ILE A 116 -9.15 -6.25 2.81
CA ILE A 116 -9.60 -4.87 2.53
C ILE A 116 -9.44 -4.54 1.04
N CYS A 117 -8.33 -4.95 0.42
CA CYS A 117 -8.07 -4.74 -1.00
C CYS A 117 -9.16 -5.40 -1.86
N VAL A 118 -9.33 -6.72 -1.71
CA VAL A 118 -10.30 -7.51 -2.49
C VAL A 118 -11.73 -7.01 -2.25
N GLY A 119 -12.12 -6.83 -0.99
CA GLY A 119 -13.46 -6.35 -0.64
C GLY A 119 -13.71 -4.91 -1.07
N GLY A 120 -12.71 -4.04 -0.94
CA GLY A 120 -12.81 -2.64 -1.31
C GLY A 120 -13.00 -2.45 -2.82
N TYR A 121 -12.21 -3.14 -3.63
CA TYR A 121 -12.39 -3.08 -5.09
C TYR A 121 -13.69 -3.76 -5.54
N TYR A 122 -14.04 -4.91 -4.97
CA TYR A 122 -15.34 -5.53 -5.23
C TYR A 122 -16.50 -4.58 -4.98
N LEU A 123 -16.53 -3.87 -3.86
CA LEU A 123 -17.56 -2.90 -3.54
C LEU A 123 -17.53 -1.68 -4.48
N THR A 124 -16.33 -1.16 -4.77
CA THR A 124 -16.16 -0.05 -5.71
C THR A 124 -16.73 -0.40 -7.08
N GLU A 125 -16.36 -1.54 -7.63
CA GLU A 125 -16.82 -2.00 -8.93
C GLU A 125 -18.30 -2.35 -8.95
N SER A 126 -18.83 -2.89 -7.83
CA SER A 126 -20.28 -3.13 -7.69
C SER A 126 -21.08 -1.83 -7.81
N ILE A 127 -20.55 -0.74 -7.27
CA ILE A 127 -21.16 0.58 -7.39
C ILE A 127 -20.99 1.14 -8.80
N LEU A 128 -19.78 1.07 -9.37
CA LEU A 128 -19.45 1.63 -10.68
C LEU A 128 -20.25 0.95 -11.81
N TYR A 129 -20.42 -0.37 -11.73
CA TYR A 129 -21.11 -1.16 -12.77
C TYR A 129 -22.57 -1.45 -12.44
N HIS A 130 -23.09 -0.94 -11.32
CA HIS A 130 -24.46 -1.21 -10.84
C HIS A 130 -24.80 -2.72 -10.82
N SER A 131 -23.82 -3.57 -10.45
CA SER A 131 -23.93 -5.02 -10.48
C SER A 131 -23.08 -5.66 -9.40
N PHE A 132 -23.65 -6.56 -8.60
CA PHE A 132 -22.90 -7.38 -7.65
C PHE A 132 -22.34 -8.66 -8.26
N VAL A 133 -22.68 -8.96 -9.50
CA VAL A 133 -22.20 -10.18 -10.19
C VAL A 133 -20.98 -9.87 -11.06
N SER A 134 -21.01 -8.74 -11.78
CA SER A 134 -19.93 -8.34 -12.68
C SER A 134 -18.54 -8.31 -12.01
N PRO A 135 -18.34 -7.74 -10.81
CA PRO A 135 -17.02 -7.67 -10.18
C PRO A 135 -16.50 -9.01 -9.65
N LEU A 136 -17.30 -10.05 -9.59
CA LEU A 136 -16.85 -11.38 -9.15
C LEU A 136 -15.69 -11.91 -10.00
N VAL A 137 -15.62 -11.50 -11.26
CA VAL A 137 -14.55 -11.90 -12.19
C VAL A 137 -13.17 -11.36 -11.77
N GLU A 138 -13.12 -10.25 -11.02
CA GLU A 138 -11.87 -9.62 -10.57
C GLU A 138 -11.36 -10.19 -9.23
N ILE A 139 -12.19 -10.91 -8.48
CA ILE A 139 -11.77 -11.48 -7.19
C ILE A 139 -10.50 -12.34 -7.31
N PRO A 140 -10.38 -13.28 -8.29
CA PRO A 140 -9.15 -14.07 -8.45
C PRO A 140 -7.92 -13.20 -8.72
N ALA A 141 -8.04 -12.16 -9.56
CA ALA A 141 -6.97 -11.25 -9.88
C ALA A 141 -6.50 -10.48 -8.65
N ASN A 142 -7.43 -9.89 -7.89
CA ASN A 142 -7.15 -9.19 -6.66
C ASN A 142 -6.56 -10.10 -5.56
N LEU A 143 -6.96 -11.36 -5.48
CA LEU A 143 -6.37 -12.34 -4.57
C LEU A 143 -4.92 -12.68 -4.95
N ILE A 144 -4.62 -12.82 -6.25
CA ILE A 144 -3.25 -13.03 -6.75
C ILE A 144 -2.39 -11.80 -6.40
N GLN A 145 -2.89 -10.59 -6.64
CA GLN A 145 -2.20 -9.36 -6.27
C GLN A 145 -1.89 -9.31 -4.77
N ALA A 146 -2.88 -9.52 -3.92
CA ALA A 146 -2.72 -9.48 -2.47
C ALA A 146 -1.73 -10.55 -1.98
N GLY A 147 -1.84 -11.78 -2.48
CA GLY A 147 -0.95 -12.89 -2.12
C GLY A 147 0.48 -12.67 -2.56
N SER A 148 0.71 -12.30 -3.81
CA SER A 148 2.06 -12.02 -4.36
C SER A 148 2.72 -10.84 -3.64
N SER A 149 1.97 -9.77 -3.39
CA SER A 149 2.46 -8.60 -2.65
C SER A 149 2.83 -8.95 -1.21
N ALA A 150 2.04 -9.79 -0.53
CA ALA A 150 2.36 -10.25 0.82
C ALA A 150 3.65 -11.10 0.85
N VAL A 151 3.84 -11.99 -0.13
CA VAL A 151 5.07 -12.79 -0.24
C VAL A 151 6.29 -11.89 -0.47
N ILE A 152 6.22 -10.97 -1.42
CA ILE A 152 7.31 -10.02 -1.71
C ILE A 152 7.62 -9.16 -0.49
N TYR A 153 6.59 -8.65 0.20
CA TYR A 153 6.73 -7.89 1.44
C TYR A 153 7.50 -8.68 2.50
N ILE A 154 7.15 -9.97 2.72
CA ILE A 154 7.81 -10.81 3.71
C ILE A 154 9.27 -11.05 3.32
N LEU A 155 9.56 -11.37 2.07
CA LEU A 155 10.93 -11.61 1.59
C LEU A 155 11.79 -10.35 1.69
N ALA A 156 11.33 -9.24 1.14
CA ALA A 156 12.03 -7.97 1.19
C ALA A 156 12.16 -7.43 2.62
N GLY A 157 11.11 -7.49 3.41
CA GLY A 157 11.12 -7.04 4.80
C GLY A 157 12.10 -7.84 5.66
N ASN A 158 12.20 -9.16 5.49
CA ASN A 158 13.21 -9.97 6.17
C ASN A 158 14.65 -9.61 5.75
N ALA A 159 14.88 -9.33 4.46
CA ALA A 159 16.18 -8.87 3.98
C ALA A 159 16.56 -7.52 4.60
N LEU A 160 15.62 -6.58 4.66
CA LEU A 160 15.81 -5.26 5.28
C LEU A 160 16.00 -5.36 6.81
N ASP A 161 15.30 -6.27 7.47
CA ASP A 161 15.49 -6.55 8.90
C ASP A 161 16.89 -7.12 9.19
N ARG A 162 17.41 -8.03 8.35
CA ARG A 162 18.79 -8.54 8.45
C ARG A 162 19.83 -7.44 8.26
N ALA A 163 19.56 -6.47 7.38
CA ALA A 163 20.40 -5.28 7.18
C ALA A 163 20.26 -4.23 8.30
N ASN A 164 19.40 -4.46 9.30
CA ASN A 164 19.08 -3.50 10.37
C ASN A 164 18.64 -2.12 9.85
N LEU A 165 17.92 -2.09 8.71
CA LEU A 165 17.56 -0.85 8.02
C LEU A 165 16.82 0.11 8.95
N LYS A 166 15.84 -0.38 9.68
CA LYS A 166 14.97 0.42 10.55
C LYS A 166 15.73 1.16 11.66
N ASN A 167 16.74 0.49 12.24
CA ASN A 167 17.63 1.11 13.24
C ASN A 167 18.56 2.15 12.61
N ARG A 168 19.00 1.96 11.36
CA ARG A 168 19.87 2.89 10.63
C ARG A 168 19.13 4.15 10.17
N ILE A 169 17.85 4.02 9.82
CA ILE A 169 17.03 5.15 9.35
C ILE A 169 16.70 6.08 10.51
N SER A 170 16.56 5.58 11.75
CA SER A 170 16.23 6.35 12.97
C SER A 170 15.23 7.48 12.70
N LEU A 171 13.97 7.11 12.44
CA LEU A 171 12.89 8.07 12.24
C LEU A 171 12.46 8.60 13.62
N THR A 172 13.13 9.63 14.10
CA THR A 172 12.85 10.23 15.41
C THR A 172 11.77 11.30 15.26
N GLU A 173 10.71 11.20 16.05
CA GLU A 173 9.81 12.33 16.28
C GLU A 173 10.62 13.43 16.98
N MET A 174 10.63 14.64 16.44
CA MET A 174 11.15 15.79 17.19
C MET A 174 10.14 16.05 18.32
N ARG A 175 10.60 15.86 19.57
CA ARG A 175 9.84 16.34 20.73
C ARG A 175 9.89 17.87 20.69
N GLY A 176 8.75 18.51 20.44
CA GLY A 176 8.57 19.93 20.68
C GLY A 176 8.42 20.19 22.19
#